data_cd02ab0b376fbc395c85c417abab8870
#
_entry.id   cd02ab0b376fbc395c85c417abab8870
#
_cell.length_a   1.000
_cell.length_b   1.000
_cell.length_c   1.000
_cell.angle_alpha   90.00
_cell.angle_beta   90.00
_cell.angle_gamma   90.00
#
_symmetry.space_group_name_H-M   'P 1'
#
loop_
_entity.id
_entity.type
_entity.pdbx_description
1 polymer ?
#
loop_
_entity_poly.entity_id
_entity_poly.type
_entity_poly.pdbx_seq_one_letter_code
_entity_poly.pdbx_strand_id
1 'polypeptide(L)'
;NKKKDIFFLIKLGIGWITGMVLSVLILSSIFDSHIYSISSLFTGFIIVAIPLIIKQEKDSLIGKYKNIIFTLIGTLIVALITYFNPSGTNGGMNLSLENLSIDLGIFIFVAGMIAISAMVLPGISGSTLLLIFGLYTGIINSIKEVLHLNFSYLPVLIIFGLGVITGILSTIKLIKFLLSKYRSAMIYLILGLMLGSLYAVFMGPTTLEVPQPAMNLSSFNWIFFIIGGALIIALEKFKNILEKKSK
;
A
#
# COMPACT_ATOMS: atom_id res chain seq x y z
N ASN A 1 8.63 -19.29 -22.86
CA ASN A 1 7.52 -19.87 -23.66
C ASN A 1 6.28 -18.99 -23.44
N LYS A 2 6.01 -18.02 -24.37
CA LYS A 2 4.97 -16.99 -24.22
C LYS A 2 3.60 -17.53 -23.75
N LYS A 3 3.20 -18.72 -24.16
CA LYS A 3 1.94 -19.36 -23.72
C LYS A 3 1.97 -19.71 -22.21
N LYS A 4 3.08 -20.20 -21.68
CA LYS A 4 3.21 -20.50 -20.25
C LYS A 4 3.21 -19.22 -19.41
N ASP A 5 3.84 -18.16 -19.90
CA ASP A 5 3.91 -16.86 -19.22
C ASP A 5 2.51 -16.20 -19.17
N ILE A 6 1.76 -16.25 -20.29
CA ILE A 6 0.37 -15.74 -20.35
C ILE A 6 -0.54 -16.54 -19.40
N PHE A 7 -0.44 -17.88 -19.39
CA PHE A 7 -1.24 -18.72 -18.52
C PHE A 7 -0.95 -18.49 -17.05
N PHE A 8 0.33 -18.24 -16.70
CA PHE A 8 0.74 -17.83 -15.36
C PHE A 8 0.13 -16.47 -14.96
N LEU A 9 0.19 -15.47 -15.85
CA LEU A 9 -0.39 -14.15 -15.60
C LEU A 9 -1.92 -14.22 -15.43
N ILE A 10 -2.62 -15.04 -16.21
CA ILE A 10 -4.06 -15.24 -16.05
C ILE A 10 -4.39 -15.85 -14.68
N LYS A 11 -3.68 -16.89 -14.27
CA LYS A 11 -3.85 -17.51 -12.95
C LYS A 11 -3.59 -16.52 -11.81
N LEU A 12 -2.51 -15.74 -11.95
CA LEU A 12 -2.16 -14.69 -10.99
C LEU A 12 -3.26 -13.63 -10.91
N GLY A 13 -3.76 -13.17 -12.07
CA GLY A 13 -4.85 -12.20 -12.15
C GLY A 13 -6.15 -12.69 -11.52
N ILE A 14 -6.55 -13.94 -11.80
CA ILE A 14 -7.73 -14.55 -11.18
C ILE A 14 -7.54 -14.65 -9.67
N GLY A 15 -6.39 -15.12 -9.20
CA GLY A 15 -6.09 -15.21 -7.76
C GLY A 15 -6.10 -13.84 -7.08
N TRP A 16 -5.57 -12.81 -7.73
CA TRP A 16 -5.58 -11.44 -7.22
C TRP A 16 -7.00 -10.86 -7.14
N ILE A 17 -7.82 -11.00 -8.19
CA ILE A 17 -9.21 -10.52 -8.20
C ILE A 17 -10.02 -11.26 -7.14
N THR A 18 -9.91 -12.59 -7.07
CA THR A 18 -10.63 -13.40 -6.07
C THR A 18 -10.23 -13.00 -4.65
N GLY A 19 -8.92 -12.85 -4.39
CA GLY A 19 -8.41 -12.41 -3.08
C GLY A 19 -8.90 -11.00 -2.73
N MET A 20 -8.92 -10.08 -3.68
CA MET A 20 -9.41 -8.72 -3.48
C MET A 20 -10.92 -8.72 -3.15
N VAL A 21 -11.74 -9.43 -3.91
CA VAL A 21 -13.20 -9.51 -3.67
C VAL A 21 -13.49 -10.13 -2.30
N LEU A 22 -12.85 -11.25 -1.95
CA LEU A 22 -13.01 -11.87 -0.64
C LEU A 22 -12.54 -10.96 0.50
N SER A 23 -11.42 -10.27 0.31
CA SER A 23 -10.91 -9.31 1.31
C SER A 23 -11.89 -8.16 1.53
N VAL A 24 -12.45 -7.59 0.46
CA VAL A 24 -13.45 -6.50 0.56
C VAL A 24 -14.70 -7.00 1.27
N LEU A 25 -15.25 -8.16 0.90
CA LEU A 25 -16.47 -8.71 1.51
C LEU A 25 -16.29 -9.04 2.99
N ILE A 26 -15.14 -9.58 3.39
CA ILE A 26 -14.87 -9.97 4.78
C ILE A 26 -14.46 -8.75 5.62
N LEU A 27 -13.51 -7.95 5.12
CA LEU A 27 -12.95 -6.84 5.88
C LEU A 27 -13.91 -5.65 5.99
N SER A 28 -14.69 -5.32 4.96
CA SER A 28 -15.61 -4.19 5.01
C SER A 28 -16.69 -4.33 6.09
N SER A 29 -17.12 -5.57 6.38
CA SER A 29 -18.11 -5.84 7.43
C SER A 29 -17.52 -5.87 8.84
N ILE A 30 -16.21 -6.11 8.97
CA ILE A 30 -15.54 -6.32 10.26
C ILE A 30 -14.65 -5.14 10.63
N PHE A 31 -14.21 -4.36 9.61
CA PHE A 31 -13.16 -3.35 9.78
C PHE A 31 -13.56 -2.27 10.79
N ASP A 32 -14.75 -1.68 10.66
CA ASP A 32 -15.18 -0.58 11.52
C ASP A 32 -15.46 -1.04 12.95
N SER A 33 -16.01 -2.26 13.11
CA SER A 33 -16.36 -2.81 14.43
C SER A 33 -15.17 -3.43 15.18
N HIS A 34 -14.11 -3.86 14.47
CA HIS A 34 -12.97 -4.58 15.04
C HIS A 34 -11.62 -3.98 14.64
N ILE A 35 -11.56 -2.67 14.41
CA ILE A 35 -10.36 -2.00 13.90
C ILE A 35 -9.11 -2.26 14.75
N TYR A 36 -9.22 -2.28 16.09
CA TYR A 36 -8.10 -2.56 16.98
C TYR A 36 -7.57 -3.98 16.84
N SER A 37 -8.46 -4.97 16.63
CA SER A 37 -8.04 -6.36 16.39
C SER A 37 -7.32 -6.50 15.06
N ILE A 38 -7.83 -5.85 14.00
CA ILE A 38 -7.21 -5.85 12.68
C ILE A 38 -5.87 -5.12 12.70
N SER A 39 -5.79 -3.97 13.36
CA SER A 39 -4.53 -3.23 13.53
C SER A 39 -3.50 -4.05 14.32
N SER A 40 -3.93 -4.78 15.34
CA SER A 40 -3.06 -5.69 16.08
C SER A 40 -2.54 -6.85 15.23
N LEU A 41 -3.39 -7.41 14.37
CA LEU A 41 -3.01 -8.46 13.40
C LEU A 41 -1.98 -7.94 12.41
N PHE A 42 -2.16 -6.75 11.85
CA PHE A 42 -1.18 -6.11 10.95
C PHE A 42 0.13 -5.77 11.66
N THR A 43 0.07 -5.35 12.92
CA THR A 43 1.26 -5.18 13.76
C THR A 43 2.04 -6.48 13.85
N GLY A 44 1.34 -7.62 14.05
CA GLY A 44 1.94 -8.95 14.06
C GLY A 44 2.62 -9.30 12.74
N PHE A 45 1.98 -8.98 11.60
CA PHE A 45 2.58 -9.17 10.28
C PHE A 45 3.91 -8.41 10.17
N ILE A 46 3.92 -7.13 10.50
CA ILE A 46 5.10 -6.27 10.32
C ILE A 46 6.24 -6.71 11.25
N ILE A 47 5.96 -6.93 12.53
CA ILE A 47 6.97 -7.29 13.54
C ILE A 47 7.65 -8.61 13.19
N VAL A 48 6.93 -9.58 12.66
CA VAL A 48 7.51 -10.88 12.27
C VAL A 48 8.17 -10.81 10.90
N ALA A 49 7.67 -9.99 9.97
CA ALA A 49 8.27 -9.85 8.64
C ALA A 49 9.65 -9.17 8.68
N ILE A 50 9.88 -8.20 9.58
CA ILE A 50 11.17 -7.49 9.70
C ILE A 50 12.34 -8.46 9.92
N PRO A 51 12.37 -9.34 10.95
CA PRO A 51 13.49 -10.27 11.15
C PRO A 51 13.62 -11.28 10.01
N LEU A 52 12.54 -11.66 9.33
CA LEU A 52 12.62 -12.54 8.16
C LEU A 52 13.34 -11.86 7.00
N ILE A 53 13.04 -10.59 6.72
CA ILE A 53 13.71 -9.80 5.68
C ILE A 53 15.18 -9.60 6.04
N ILE A 54 15.49 -9.26 7.30
CA ILE A 54 16.86 -9.12 7.77
C ILE A 54 17.65 -10.42 7.57
N LYS A 55 17.03 -11.57 7.85
CA LYS A 55 17.65 -12.87 7.66
C LYS A 55 17.89 -13.20 6.17
N GLN A 56 16.91 -12.90 5.31
CA GLN A 56 17.00 -13.15 3.86
C GLN A 56 18.02 -12.22 3.18
N GLU A 57 18.13 -10.98 3.63
CA GLU A 57 18.97 -9.93 3.03
C GLU A 57 20.26 -9.67 3.84
N LYS A 58 20.68 -10.64 4.65
CA LYS A 58 21.82 -10.54 5.56
C LYS A 58 23.08 -10.01 4.86
N ASP A 59 23.39 -10.51 3.67
CA ASP A 59 24.59 -10.11 2.89
C ASP A 59 24.50 -8.66 2.36
N SER A 60 23.28 -8.13 2.26
CA SER A 60 23.04 -6.75 1.86
C SER A 60 23.09 -5.77 3.02
N LEU A 61 22.99 -6.24 4.25
CA LEU A 61 22.91 -5.45 5.47
C LEU A 61 24.23 -5.45 6.27
N ILE A 62 24.83 -6.63 6.48
CA ILE A 62 26.03 -6.75 7.32
C ILE A 62 27.21 -6.01 6.68
N GLY A 63 27.92 -5.23 7.52
CA GLY A 63 29.08 -4.44 7.09
C GLY A 63 28.74 -3.16 6.33
N LYS A 64 27.45 -2.90 6.05
CA LYS A 64 27.00 -1.71 5.29
C LYS A 64 26.19 -0.75 6.17
N TYR A 65 26.55 -0.61 7.43
CA TYR A 65 25.80 0.15 8.45
C TYR A 65 25.66 1.63 8.15
N LYS A 66 26.48 2.22 7.25
CA LYS A 66 26.30 3.60 6.78
C LYS A 66 24.93 3.83 6.13
N ASN A 67 24.34 2.77 5.58
CA ASN A 67 23.02 2.85 4.92
C ASN A 67 21.85 2.86 5.92
N ILE A 68 22.10 2.77 7.24
CA ILE A 68 21.05 2.89 8.28
C ILE A 68 20.31 4.23 8.20
N ILE A 69 20.95 5.25 7.63
CA ILE A 69 20.32 6.54 7.36
C ILE A 69 19.06 6.39 6.48
N PHE A 70 19.04 5.44 5.55
CA PHE A 70 17.88 5.17 4.71
C PHE A 70 16.73 4.54 5.52
N THR A 71 17.03 3.80 6.60
CA THR A 71 15.99 3.34 7.54
C THR A 71 15.33 4.53 8.24
N LEU A 72 16.11 5.49 8.72
CA LEU A 72 15.58 6.72 9.32
C LEU A 72 14.73 7.51 8.31
N ILE A 73 15.22 7.66 7.08
CA ILE A 73 14.48 8.34 6.01
C ILE A 73 13.15 7.63 5.73
N GLY A 74 13.16 6.31 5.55
CA GLY A 74 11.95 5.52 5.31
C GLY A 74 10.93 5.63 6.44
N THR A 75 11.38 5.52 7.70
CA THR A 75 10.52 5.68 8.88
C THR A 75 9.91 7.09 8.92
N LEU A 76 10.72 8.12 8.67
CA LEU A 76 10.28 9.51 8.69
C LEU A 76 9.26 9.80 7.56
N ILE A 77 9.48 9.27 6.35
CA ILE A 77 8.54 9.43 5.24
C ILE A 77 7.16 8.93 5.63
N VAL A 78 7.04 7.70 6.13
CA VAL A 78 5.74 7.12 6.50
C VAL A 78 5.13 7.86 7.69
N ALA A 79 5.94 8.21 8.70
CA ALA A 79 5.47 8.96 9.87
C ALA A 79 4.91 10.34 9.46
N LEU A 80 5.58 11.07 8.56
CA LEU A 80 5.10 12.37 8.07
C LEU A 80 3.82 12.19 7.25
N ILE A 81 3.76 11.23 6.33
CA ILE A 81 2.55 10.95 5.55
C ILE A 81 1.38 10.63 6.50
N THR A 82 1.60 9.83 7.52
CA THR A 82 0.58 9.48 8.51
C THR A 82 0.15 10.70 9.34
N TYR A 83 1.09 11.52 9.76
CA TYR A 83 0.82 12.72 10.56
C TYR A 83 0.02 13.77 9.77
N PHE A 84 0.36 13.97 8.49
CA PHE A 84 -0.34 14.90 7.61
C PHE A 84 -1.56 14.30 6.92
N ASN A 85 -1.93 13.05 7.24
CA ASN A 85 -3.13 12.44 6.68
C ASN A 85 -4.36 13.19 7.15
N PRO A 86 -5.12 13.84 6.26
CA PRO A 86 -6.33 14.56 6.64
C PRO A 86 -7.38 13.55 7.12
N SER A 87 -7.66 13.56 8.41
CA SER A 87 -8.82 12.88 8.99
C SER A 87 -10.07 13.63 8.56
N GLY A 88 -10.87 13.03 7.73
CA GLY A 88 -12.17 13.57 7.33
C GLY A 88 -12.25 14.01 5.88
N THR A 89 -13.41 13.80 5.33
CA THR A 89 -13.84 14.18 3.98
C THR A 89 -13.99 15.69 3.86
N ASN A 90 -12.91 16.43 3.76
CA ASN A 90 -12.99 17.80 3.27
C ASN A 90 -13.38 17.73 1.80
N GLY A 91 -14.44 18.43 1.43
CA GLY A 91 -15.14 18.40 0.16
C GLY A 91 -14.22 18.19 -1.04
N GLY A 92 -14.35 17.01 -1.66
CA GLY A 92 -13.51 16.63 -2.80
C GLY A 92 -13.77 17.57 -3.97
N MET A 93 -12.74 17.79 -4.79
CA MET A 93 -12.87 18.57 -6.03
C MET A 93 -13.95 17.95 -6.92
N ASN A 94 -14.80 18.79 -7.49
CA ASN A 94 -15.72 18.35 -8.53
C ASN A 94 -14.94 18.14 -9.83
N LEU A 95 -14.76 16.89 -10.21
CA LEU A 95 -13.94 16.46 -11.34
C LEU A 95 -14.78 16.20 -12.60
N SER A 96 -15.87 16.94 -12.83
CA SER A 96 -16.62 16.85 -14.08
C SER A 96 -15.83 17.40 -15.27
N LEU A 97 -16.22 16.99 -16.49
CA LEU A 97 -15.59 17.48 -17.74
C LEU A 97 -15.61 19.00 -17.85
N GLU A 98 -16.68 19.65 -17.36
CA GLU A 98 -16.83 21.12 -17.38
C GLU A 98 -15.76 21.85 -16.57
N ASN A 99 -15.25 21.20 -15.52
CA ASN A 99 -14.22 21.74 -14.65
C ASN A 99 -12.80 21.27 -15.02
N LEU A 100 -12.66 20.42 -16.04
CA LEU A 100 -11.39 19.81 -16.43
C LEU A 100 -10.55 20.82 -17.25
N SER A 101 -9.65 21.52 -16.56
CA SER A 101 -8.59 22.31 -17.20
C SER A 101 -7.36 21.45 -17.52
N ILE A 102 -6.47 21.94 -18.37
CA ILE A 102 -5.20 21.26 -18.69
C ILE A 102 -4.37 21.06 -17.42
N ASP A 103 -4.29 22.09 -16.57
CA ASP A 103 -3.52 22.04 -15.31
C ASP A 103 -4.08 20.99 -14.35
N LEU A 104 -5.41 20.93 -14.22
CA LEU A 104 -6.09 19.92 -13.41
C LEU A 104 -5.85 18.50 -13.98
N GLY A 105 -5.89 18.35 -15.30
CA GLY A 105 -5.59 17.08 -15.96
C GLY A 105 -4.17 16.60 -15.69
N ILE A 106 -3.17 17.48 -15.80
CA ILE A 106 -1.78 17.17 -15.45
C ILE A 106 -1.66 16.82 -13.97
N PHE A 107 -2.30 17.56 -13.09
CA PHE A 107 -2.31 17.28 -11.65
C PHE A 107 -2.90 15.90 -11.34
N ILE A 108 -4.06 15.53 -11.93
CA ILE A 108 -4.70 14.22 -11.78
C ILE A 108 -3.78 13.09 -12.27
N PHE A 109 -3.15 13.29 -13.44
CA PHE A 109 -2.19 12.33 -14.00
C PHE A 109 -1.00 12.10 -13.07
N VAL A 110 -0.35 13.18 -12.61
CA VAL A 110 0.81 13.12 -11.72
C VAL A 110 0.43 12.54 -10.36
N ALA A 111 -0.70 12.94 -9.81
CA ALA A 111 -1.20 12.41 -8.54
C ALA A 111 -1.47 10.90 -8.62
N GLY A 112 -2.10 10.43 -9.71
CA GLY A 112 -2.30 9.00 -9.96
C GLY A 112 -0.98 8.25 -10.08
N MET A 113 -0.01 8.82 -10.78
CA MET A 113 1.34 8.26 -10.91
C MET A 113 2.05 8.15 -9.55
N ILE A 114 2.01 9.19 -8.73
CA ILE A 114 2.66 9.22 -7.41
C ILE A 114 1.94 8.26 -6.44
N ALA A 115 0.61 8.27 -6.42
CA ALA A 115 -0.18 7.43 -5.52
C ALA A 115 0.10 5.94 -5.73
N ILE A 116 0.10 5.48 -6.99
CA ILE A 116 0.40 4.07 -7.29
C ILE A 116 1.88 3.73 -7.06
N SER A 117 2.79 4.66 -7.36
CA SER A 117 4.23 4.48 -7.11
C SER A 117 4.53 4.27 -5.63
N ALA A 118 3.88 5.05 -4.78
CA ALA A 118 3.99 4.92 -3.34
C ALA A 118 3.37 3.62 -2.81
N MET A 119 2.26 3.18 -3.38
CA MET A 119 1.58 1.94 -2.99
C MET A 119 2.45 0.68 -3.23
N VAL A 120 3.41 0.73 -4.15
CA VAL A 120 4.36 -0.36 -4.37
C VAL A 120 5.35 -0.48 -3.19
N LEU A 121 5.58 0.60 -2.44
CA LEU A 121 6.44 0.60 -1.27
C LEU A 121 5.66 0.18 -0.02
N PRO A 122 6.24 -0.66 0.85
CA PRO A 122 5.55 -1.09 2.07
C PRO A 122 5.29 0.10 3.01
N GLY A 123 4.11 0.13 3.59
CA GLY A 123 3.73 1.13 4.60
C GLY A 123 3.12 2.43 4.07
N ILE A 124 3.01 2.61 2.76
CA ILE A 124 2.36 3.79 2.17
C ILE A 124 1.09 3.37 1.44
N SER A 125 -0.02 4.03 1.78
CA SER A 125 -1.30 3.84 1.11
C SER A 125 -1.49 4.86 -0.02
N GLY A 126 -1.83 4.39 -1.22
CA GLY A 126 -2.13 5.26 -2.35
C GLY A 126 -3.37 6.13 -2.11
N SER A 127 -4.38 5.61 -1.41
CA SER A 127 -5.57 6.37 -1.03
C SER A 127 -5.23 7.52 -0.07
N THR A 128 -4.33 7.32 0.87
CA THR A 128 -3.83 8.39 1.76
C THR A 128 -3.21 9.53 0.96
N LEU A 129 -2.39 9.22 -0.05
CA LEU A 129 -1.82 10.26 -0.91
C LEU A 129 -2.88 10.97 -1.74
N LEU A 130 -3.86 10.25 -2.27
CA LEU A 130 -4.98 10.87 -2.98
C LEU A 130 -5.82 11.76 -2.07
N LEU A 131 -5.99 11.41 -0.78
CA LEU A 131 -6.62 12.27 0.23
C LEU A 131 -5.79 13.54 0.47
N ILE A 132 -4.47 13.42 0.64
CA ILE A 132 -3.56 14.56 0.80
C ILE A 132 -3.64 15.49 -0.41
N PHE A 133 -3.74 14.94 -1.63
CA PHE A 133 -3.94 15.71 -2.86
C PHE A 133 -5.36 16.26 -3.04
N GLY A 134 -6.32 15.91 -2.16
CA GLY A 134 -7.72 16.31 -2.27
C GLY A 134 -8.48 15.63 -3.42
N LEU A 135 -7.91 14.60 -4.03
CA LEU A 135 -8.46 13.92 -5.21
C LEU A 135 -9.26 12.66 -4.89
N TYR A 136 -9.10 12.07 -3.71
CA TYR A 136 -9.71 10.78 -3.37
C TYR A 136 -11.22 10.76 -3.58
N THR A 137 -11.93 11.69 -2.96
CA THR A 137 -13.39 11.79 -3.05
C THR A 137 -13.86 12.07 -4.48
N GLY A 138 -13.14 12.97 -5.18
CA GLY A 138 -13.45 13.30 -6.58
C GLY A 138 -13.29 12.10 -7.51
N ILE A 139 -12.24 11.29 -7.35
CA ILE A 139 -12.02 10.07 -8.14
C ILE A 139 -13.09 9.01 -7.83
N ILE A 140 -13.39 8.78 -6.53
CA ILE A 140 -14.43 7.82 -6.14
C ILE A 140 -15.81 8.24 -6.68
N ASN A 141 -16.16 9.52 -6.60
CA ASN A 141 -17.39 10.04 -7.17
C ASN A 141 -17.42 9.91 -8.71
N SER A 142 -16.30 10.18 -9.38
CA SER A 142 -16.20 9.99 -10.83
C SER A 142 -16.44 8.53 -11.23
N ILE A 143 -15.94 7.56 -10.44
CA ILE A 143 -16.23 6.14 -10.67
C ILE A 143 -17.72 5.84 -10.51
N LYS A 144 -18.34 6.34 -9.44
CA LYS A 144 -19.80 6.16 -9.20
C LYS A 144 -20.64 6.74 -10.34
N GLU A 145 -20.35 7.96 -10.78
CA GLU A 145 -21.06 8.62 -11.87
C GLU A 145 -20.96 7.84 -13.17
N VAL A 146 -19.78 7.36 -13.53
CA VAL A 146 -19.60 6.53 -14.74
C VAL A 146 -20.35 5.20 -14.63
N LEU A 147 -20.42 4.58 -13.44
CA LEU A 147 -21.23 3.39 -13.21
C LEU A 147 -22.74 3.67 -13.35
N HIS A 148 -23.18 4.90 -13.09
CA HIS A 148 -24.54 5.38 -13.37
C HIS A 148 -24.73 5.88 -14.81
N LEU A 149 -23.79 5.53 -15.73
CA LEU A 149 -23.81 5.91 -17.16
C LEU A 149 -23.64 7.41 -17.43
N ASN A 150 -23.15 8.19 -16.46
CA ASN A 150 -22.76 9.58 -16.65
C ASN A 150 -21.32 9.67 -17.16
N PHE A 151 -21.16 9.68 -18.48
CA PHE A 151 -19.85 9.67 -19.12
C PHE A 151 -19.10 11.00 -19.08
N SER A 152 -19.68 12.07 -18.53
CA SER A 152 -18.98 13.36 -18.33
C SER A 152 -17.75 13.25 -17.42
N TYR A 153 -17.68 12.21 -16.59
CA TYR A 153 -16.54 11.93 -15.69
C TYR A 153 -15.50 10.97 -16.28
N LEU A 154 -15.81 10.35 -17.43
CA LEU A 154 -14.91 9.35 -18.04
C LEU A 154 -13.53 9.92 -18.43
N PRO A 155 -13.39 11.16 -18.99
CA PRO A 155 -12.07 11.71 -19.31
C PRO A 155 -11.15 11.82 -18.10
N VAL A 156 -11.66 12.19 -16.95
CA VAL A 156 -10.90 12.27 -15.69
C VAL A 156 -10.36 10.89 -15.29
N LEU A 157 -11.21 9.85 -15.37
CA LEU A 157 -10.80 8.49 -15.05
C LEU A 157 -9.77 7.94 -16.04
N ILE A 158 -9.86 8.32 -17.32
CA ILE A 158 -8.85 7.96 -18.33
C ILE A 158 -7.51 8.61 -18.00
N ILE A 159 -7.49 9.91 -17.70
CA ILE A 159 -6.27 10.64 -17.33
C ILE A 159 -5.65 10.04 -16.06
N PHE A 160 -6.46 9.80 -15.04
CA PHE A 160 -6.02 9.17 -13.80
C PHE A 160 -5.45 7.76 -14.06
N GLY A 161 -6.16 6.94 -14.85
CA GLY A 161 -5.75 5.58 -15.23
C GLY A 161 -4.44 5.57 -16.01
N LEU A 162 -4.23 6.50 -16.93
CA LEU A 162 -2.95 6.68 -17.64
C LEU A 162 -1.82 7.05 -16.67
N GLY A 163 -2.09 7.92 -15.69
CA GLY A 163 -1.17 8.23 -14.61
C GLY A 163 -0.78 6.98 -13.81
N VAL A 164 -1.78 6.19 -13.41
CA VAL A 164 -1.57 4.91 -12.69
C VAL A 164 -0.71 3.94 -13.50
N ILE A 165 -1.03 3.71 -14.79
CA ILE A 165 -0.26 2.80 -15.64
C ILE A 165 1.19 3.29 -15.78
N THR A 166 1.38 4.58 -16.03
CA THR A 166 2.72 5.18 -16.14
C THR A 166 3.49 5.07 -14.83
N GLY A 167 2.82 5.27 -13.70
CA GLY A 167 3.37 5.11 -12.36
C GLY A 167 3.85 3.69 -12.08
N ILE A 168 3.04 2.67 -12.39
CA ILE A 168 3.40 1.26 -12.24
C ILE A 168 4.66 0.95 -13.06
N LEU A 169 4.65 1.28 -14.35
CA LEU A 169 5.75 0.95 -15.27
C LEU A 169 7.06 1.65 -14.87
N SER A 170 6.98 2.91 -14.47
CA SER A 170 8.13 3.70 -14.02
C SER A 170 8.69 3.14 -12.71
N THR A 171 7.82 2.85 -11.75
CA THR A 171 8.21 2.37 -10.42
C THR A 171 8.83 0.99 -10.49
N ILE A 172 8.29 0.06 -11.28
CA ILE A 172 8.89 -1.26 -11.49
C ILE A 172 10.32 -1.13 -12.02
N LYS A 173 10.53 -0.28 -13.04
CA LYS A 173 11.87 -0.04 -13.60
C LYS A 173 12.81 0.58 -12.57
N LEU A 174 12.32 1.58 -11.83
CA LEU A 174 13.09 2.27 -10.79
C LEU A 174 13.50 1.32 -9.67
N ILE A 175 12.55 0.55 -9.10
CA ILE A 175 12.83 -0.40 -8.02
C ILE A 175 13.81 -1.48 -8.50
N LYS A 176 13.62 -2.03 -9.70
CA LYS A 176 14.54 -2.99 -10.28
C LYS A 176 15.97 -2.42 -10.42
N PHE A 177 16.09 -1.19 -10.89
CA PHE A 177 17.37 -0.49 -10.99
C PHE A 177 18.00 -0.26 -9.61
N LEU A 178 17.23 0.23 -8.64
CA LEU A 178 17.72 0.50 -7.28
C LEU A 178 18.16 -0.79 -6.57
N LEU A 179 17.38 -1.87 -6.68
CA LEU A 179 17.73 -3.17 -6.11
C LEU A 179 18.96 -3.80 -6.79
N SER A 180 19.18 -3.55 -8.09
CA SER A 180 20.37 -4.06 -8.79
C SER A 180 21.63 -3.28 -8.44
N LYS A 181 21.55 -1.95 -8.31
CA LYS A 181 22.71 -1.08 -8.12
C LYS A 181 22.95 -0.67 -6.67
N TYR A 182 21.88 -0.45 -5.90
CA TYR A 182 21.91 0.09 -4.53
C TYR A 182 21.14 -0.81 -3.55
N ARG A 183 21.27 -2.14 -3.68
CA ARG A 183 20.50 -3.12 -2.92
C ARG A 183 20.51 -2.84 -1.41
N SER A 184 21.68 -2.60 -0.84
CA SER A 184 21.81 -2.34 0.60
C SER A 184 20.99 -1.13 1.04
N ALA A 185 21.16 0.01 0.38
CA ALA A 185 20.41 1.22 0.70
C ALA A 185 18.89 1.01 0.57
N MET A 186 18.48 0.28 -0.49
CA MET A 186 17.07 -0.01 -0.74
C MET A 186 16.49 -0.94 0.34
N ILE A 187 17.22 -1.96 0.80
CA ILE A 187 16.75 -2.83 1.87
C ILE A 187 16.64 -2.07 3.20
N TYR A 188 17.61 -1.22 3.53
CA TYR A 188 17.51 -0.35 4.70
C TYR A 188 16.32 0.60 4.60
N LEU A 189 16.04 1.16 3.42
CA LEU A 189 14.86 2.01 3.18
C LEU A 189 13.56 1.22 3.41
N ILE A 190 13.44 0.02 2.85
CA ILE A 190 12.27 -0.86 3.02
C ILE A 190 12.04 -1.17 4.51
N LEU A 191 13.09 -1.52 5.25
CA LEU A 191 13.00 -1.73 6.70
C LEU A 191 12.51 -0.48 7.42
N GLY A 192 12.96 0.70 7.00
CA GLY A 192 12.49 1.97 7.54
C GLY A 192 11.02 2.24 7.26
N LEU A 193 10.57 2.00 6.02
CA LEU A 193 9.17 2.13 5.65
C LEU A 193 8.28 1.18 6.48
N MET A 194 8.74 -0.06 6.73
CA MET A 194 8.05 -1.02 7.59
C MET A 194 8.00 -0.58 9.05
N LEU A 195 9.07 0.00 9.59
CA LEU A 195 9.05 0.58 10.95
C LEU A 195 8.09 1.77 11.03
N GLY A 196 8.09 2.65 10.03
CA GLY A 196 7.15 3.76 9.95
C GLY A 196 5.69 3.29 9.83
N SER A 197 5.44 2.17 9.14
CA SER A 197 4.09 1.63 9.01
C SER A 197 3.51 1.10 10.33
N LEU A 198 4.32 0.77 11.32
CA LEU A 198 3.82 0.50 12.67
C LEU A 198 3.09 1.73 13.23
N TYR A 199 3.68 2.92 13.12
CA TYR A 199 3.02 4.15 13.52
C TYR A 199 1.71 4.37 12.74
N ALA A 200 1.72 4.17 11.43
CA ALA A 200 0.52 4.29 10.60
C ALA A 200 -0.59 3.31 11.03
N VAL A 201 -0.25 2.07 11.39
CA VAL A 201 -1.22 1.07 11.88
C VAL A 201 -1.80 1.47 13.24
N PHE A 202 -0.99 2.03 14.15
CA PHE A 202 -1.47 2.52 15.44
C PHE A 202 -2.39 3.73 15.30
N MET A 203 -2.14 4.59 14.32
CA MET A 203 -2.99 5.74 13.98
C MET A 203 -4.19 5.38 13.10
N GLY A 204 -4.24 4.17 12.53
CA GLY A 204 -5.32 3.71 11.64
C GLY A 204 -6.73 3.97 12.16
N PRO A 205 -7.06 3.71 13.45
CA PRO A 205 -8.39 3.98 13.99
C PRO A 205 -8.82 5.45 13.86
N THR A 206 -7.89 6.39 13.87
CA THR A 206 -8.20 7.84 13.75
C THR A 206 -8.61 8.27 12.36
N THR A 207 -8.41 7.41 11.35
CA THR A 207 -8.68 7.71 9.92
C THR A 207 -9.99 7.11 9.40
N LEU A 208 -10.79 6.48 10.27
CA LEU A 208 -12.10 5.95 9.92
C LEU A 208 -13.10 7.07 9.61
N GLU A 209 -14.21 6.76 8.94
CA GLU A 209 -15.32 7.70 8.70
C GLU A 209 -15.84 8.27 10.02
N VAL A 210 -15.95 7.41 11.06
CA VAL A 210 -16.17 7.84 12.44
C VAL A 210 -14.86 7.61 13.19
N PRO A 211 -14.04 8.66 13.39
CA PRO A 211 -12.72 8.54 13.98
C PRO A 211 -12.78 7.94 15.39
N GLN A 212 -11.92 6.95 15.63
CA GLN A 212 -11.74 6.34 16.94
C GLN A 212 -10.36 6.75 17.50
N PRO A 213 -10.15 6.68 18.83
CA PRO A 213 -8.85 6.95 19.42
C PRO A 213 -7.74 6.08 18.80
N ALA A 214 -6.53 6.63 18.72
CA ALA A 214 -5.37 5.86 18.29
C ALA A 214 -5.21 4.60 19.14
N MET A 215 -4.74 3.51 18.53
CA MET A 215 -4.50 2.25 19.23
C MET A 215 -3.45 2.45 20.33
N ASN A 216 -3.72 1.91 21.50
CA ASN A 216 -2.82 1.92 22.65
C ASN A 216 -2.72 0.51 23.27
N LEU A 217 -1.93 0.34 24.32
CA LEU A 217 -1.72 -0.97 24.95
C LEU A 217 -3.00 -1.59 25.52
N SER A 218 -3.99 -0.78 25.94
CA SER A 218 -5.27 -1.28 26.46
C SER A 218 -6.23 -1.74 25.38
N SER A 219 -6.17 -1.13 24.20
CA SER A 219 -6.96 -1.52 23.01
C SER A 219 -6.27 -2.56 22.13
N PHE A 220 -5.00 -2.89 22.44
CA PHE A 220 -4.20 -3.84 21.66
C PHE A 220 -4.68 -5.28 21.90
N ASN A 221 -4.97 -5.99 20.81
CA ASN A 221 -5.44 -7.38 20.87
C ASN A 221 -4.28 -8.37 20.64
N TRP A 222 -3.74 -8.90 21.75
CA TRP A 222 -2.61 -9.83 21.73
C TRP A 222 -2.88 -11.12 20.94
N ILE A 223 -4.13 -11.60 20.95
CA ILE A 223 -4.50 -12.83 20.21
C ILE A 223 -4.35 -12.58 18.71
N PHE A 224 -4.89 -11.48 18.20
CA PHE A 224 -4.78 -11.14 16.78
C PHE A 224 -3.34 -10.83 16.38
N PHE A 225 -2.56 -10.20 17.24
CA PHE A 225 -1.13 -10.01 17.02
C PHE A 225 -0.38 -11.34 16.82
N ILE A 226 -0.63 -12.34 17.69
CA ILE A 226 -0.02 -13.66 17.59
C ILE A 226 -0.49 -14.38 16.30
N ILE A 227 -1.78 -14.30 15.97
CA ILE A 227 -2.32 -14.85 14.73
C ILE A 227 -1.62 -14.22 13.51
N GLY A 228 -1.45 -12.90 13.50
CA GLY A 228 -0.74 -12.19 12.43
C GLY A 228 0.69 -12.71 12.26
N GLY A 229 1.44 -12.78 13.35
CA GLY A 229 2.80 -13.31 13.32
C GLY A 229 2.87 -14.77 12.86
N ALA A 230 1.96 -15.62 13.34
CA ALA A 230 1.88 -17.02 12.96
C ALA A 230 1.59 -17.21 11.47
N LEU A 231 0.71 -16.38 10.89
CA LEU A 231 0.40 -16.41 9.45
C LEU A 231 1.63 -16.12 8.60
N ILE A 232 2.44 -15.12 8.96
CA ILE A 232 3.68 -14.81 8.23
C ILE A 232 4.67 -15.97 8.30
N ILE A 233 4.85 -16.59 9.46
CA ILE A 233 5.72 -17.77 9.63
C ILE A 233 5.19 -18.95 8.81
N ALA A 234 3.89 -19.17 8.79
CA ALA A 234 3.27 -20.23 8.01
C ALA A 234 3.48 -20.04 6.50
N LEU A 235 3.30 -18.82 6.00
CA LEU A 235 3.56 -18.47 4.59
C LEU A 235 5.03 -18.68 4.22
N GLU A 236 5.97 -18.27 5.07
CA GLU A 236 7.40 -18.48 4.84
C GLU A 236 7.76 -19.98 4.80
N LYS A 237 7.21 -20.77 5.72
CA LYS A 237 7.41 -22.24 5.69
C LYS A 237 6.83 -22.87 4.44
N PHE A 238 5.63 -22.45 4.04
CA PHE A 238 4.96 -22.95 2.84
C PHE A 238 5.78 -22.64 1.57
N LYS A 239 6.28 -21.40 1.44
CA LYS A 239 7.20 -21.00 0.38
C LYS A 239 8.41 -21.93 0.31
N ASN A 240 9.10 -22.16 1.44
CA ASN A 240 10.29 -23.00 1.52
C ASN A 240 10.00 -24.47 1.14
N ILE A 241 8.80 -25.00 1.44
CA ILE A 241 8.37 -26.34 1.01
C ILE A 241 8.18 -26.41 -0.51
N LEU A 242 7.55 -25.40 -1.09
CA LEU A 242 7.34 -25.33 -2.54
C LEU A 242 8.66 -25.23 -3.31
N GLU A 243 9.60 -24.42 -2.83
CA GLU A 243 10.92 -24.28 -3.44
C GLU A 243 11.74 -25.57 -3.38
N LYS A 244 11.59 -26.37 -2.31
CA LYS A 244 12.22 -27.69 -2.21
C LYS A 244 11.62 -28.73 -3.17
N LYS A 245 10.32 -28.61 -3.50
CA LYS A 245 9.67 -29.53 -4.45
C LYS A 245 9.93 -29.17 -5.93
N SER A 246 10.41 -27.96 -6.18
CA SER A 246 10.69 -27.44 -7.52
C SER A 246 12.15 -27.66 -7.97
N LYS A 247 13.02 -28.11 -7.06
CA LYS A 247 14.39 -28.55 -7.33
C LYS A 247 14.45 -30.07 -7.44
#